data_57b5bcf3eb97a4fb3115aa9021a2854e
#
_entry.id   57b5bcf3eb97a4fb3115aa9021a2854e
#
_cell.length_a   1.000
_cell.length_b   1.000
_cell.length_c   1.000
_cell.angle_alpha   90.00
_cell.angle_beta   90.00
_cell.angle_gamma   90.00
#
_symmetry.space_group_name_H-M   'P 1'
#
loop_
_entity.id
_entity.type
_entity.pdbx_description
1 polymer ?
#
loop_
_entity_poly.entity_id
_entity_poly.type
_entity_poly.pdbx_seq_one_letter_code
_entity_poly.pdbx_strand_id
1 'polypeptide(L)'
;MGEALHPRRVEILRYLARRARGEGPPPSVREIGLEVGLRSSQTVHHHLGRLEEEGYVARVGRGARTLRLTGKGWEAAGHVALLGRIAAGRGLEAVAFGDDAYSLAAELLAARSGRQRYLLRVVGQSMVGARIEDGDLLVVEEDEAPADGAVVVALLGGGDEVTVKRLFREGETVRLRPENGEHQEILVPAEEIQVQGRVVYVVHPPRRGPSGDGS
;
A
#
# COMPACT_ATOMS: atom_id res chain seq x y z
N MET A 1 0.66 3.03 -23.62
CA MET A 1 -0.58 3.74 -23.19
C MET A 1 -1.60 2.66 -22.87
N GLY A 2 -1.86 2.42 -21.58
CA GLY A 2 -2.86 1.43 -21.15
C GLY A 2 -4.26 1.95 -21.46
N GLU A 3 -5.06 1.13 -22.09
CA GLU A 3 -6.47 1.41 -22.33
C GLU A 3 -7.19 1.60 -20.98
N ALA A 4 -7.96 2.67 -20.85
CA ALA A 4 -8.69 2.96 -19.62
C ALA A 4 -9.65 1.82 -19.30
N LEU A 5 -9.67 1.38 -18.06
CA LEU A 5 -10.51 0.27 -17.61
C LEU A 5 -11.99 0.62 -17.82
N HIS A 6 -12.75 -0.30 -18.42
CA HIS A 6 -14.18 -0.10 -18.65
C HIS A 6 -14.93 0.28 -17.35
N PRO A 7 -15.81 1.32 -17.34
CA PRO A 7 -16.46 1.82 -16.13
C PRO A 7 -17.12 0.75 -15.24
N ARG A 8 -17.79 -0.23 -15.87
CA ARG A 8 -18.41 -1.37 -15.14
C ARG A 8 -17.40 -2.25 -14.42
N ARG A 9 -16.19 -2.40 -14.96
CA ARG A 9 -15.12 -3.15 -14.30
C ARG A 9 -14.61 -2.40 -13.07
N VAL A 10 -14.49 -1.08 -13.13
CA VAL A 10 -14.14 -0.24 -11.98
C VAL A 10 -15.21 -0.34 -10.88
N GLU A 11 -16.50 -0.33 -11.23
CA GLU A 11 -17.60 -0.52 -10.27
C GLU A 11 -17.52 -1.90 -9.59
N ILE A 12 -17.25 -2.96 -10.36
CA ILE A 12 -17.05 -4.32 -9.82
C ILE A 12 -15.87 -4.34 -8.83
N LEU A 13 -14.73 -3.76 -9.19
CA LEU A 13 -13.55 -3.71 -8.30
C LEU A 13 -13.85 -2.93 -7.02
N ARG A 14 -14.53 -1.79 -7.11
CA ARG A 14 -14.97 -1.02 -5.94
C ARG A 14 -15.91 -1.79 -5.02
N TYR A 15 -16.85 -2.54 -5.59
CA TYR A 15 -17.73 -3.40 -4.80
C TYR A 15 -16.95 -4.52 -4.11
N LEU A 16 -16.07 -5.21 -4.83
CA LEU A 16 -15.21 -6.25 -4.27
C LEU A 16 -14.34 -5.70 -3.13
N ALA A 17 -13.80 -4.48 -3.29
CA ALA A 17 -13.00 -3.82 -2.28
C ALA A 17 -13.81 -3.49 -1.00
N ARG A 18 -15.03 -2.98 -1.15
CA ARG A 18 -15.93 -2.75 -0.01
C ARG A 18 -16.27 -4.05 0.73
N ARG A 19 -16.56 -5.13 -0.02
CA ARG A 19 -16.91 -6.43 0.55
C ARG A 19 -15.73 -7.09 1.26
N ALA A 20 -14.52 -6.93 0.73
CA ALA A 20 -13.31 -7.50 1.35
C ALA A 20 -12.95 -6.86 2.70
N ARG A 21 -13.49 -5.68 3.01
CA ARG A 21 -13.31 -4.99 4.31
C ARG A 21 -14.32 -5.41 5.38
N GLY A 22 -15.46 -5.97 4.96
CA GLY A 22 -16.49 -6.43 5.87
C GLY A 22 -16.24 -7.86 6.34
N GLU A 23 -16.80 -8.20 7.50
CA GLU A 23 -16.84 -9.60 7.95
C GLU A 23 -17.81 -10.38 7.06
N GLY A 24 -17.30 -11.31 6.30
CA GLY A 24 -18.14 -12.20 5.48
C GLY A 24 -17.40 -12.84 4.31
N PRO A 25 -18.00 -13.87 3.70
CA PRO A 25 -17.38 -14.53 2.55
C PRO A 25 -17.38 -13.62 1.33
N PRO A 26 -16.47 -13.85 0.38
CA PRO A 26 -16.46 -13.14 -0.90
C PRO A 26 -17.83 -13.21 -1.58
N PRO A 27 -18.24 -12.16 -2.32
CA PRO A 27 -19.53 -12.13 -2.96
C PRO A 27 -19.64 -13.15 -4.10
N SER A 28 -20.84 -13.67 -4.30
CA SER A 28 -21.19 -14.48 -5.45
C SER A 28 -21.33 -13.61 -6.72
N VAL A 29 -21.26 -14.24 -7.88
CA VAL A 29 -21.50 -13.58 -9.17
C VAL A 29 -22.85 -12.87 -9.23
N ARG A 30 -23.87 -13.46 -8.60
CA ARG A 30 -25.22 -12.88 -8.54
C ARG A 30 -25.26 -11.60 -7.69
N GLU A 31 -24.58 -11.61 -6.53
CA GLU A 31 -24.47 -10.44 -5.65
C GLU A 31 -23.71 -9.31 -6.37
N ILE A 32 -22.63 -9.65 -7.08
CA ILE A 32 -21.89 -8.68 -7.90
C ILE A 32 -22.80 -8.06 -8.98
N GLY A 33 -23.54 -8.90 -9.72
CA GLY A 33 -24.45 -8.43 -10.75
C GLY A 33 -25.52 -7.48 -10.23
N LEU A 34 -26.14 -7.81 -9.09
CA LEU A 34 -27.16 -6.96 -8.45
C LEU A 34 -26.57 -5.61 -8.07
N GLU A 35 -25.40 -5.58 -7.45
CA GLU A 35 -24.76 -4.34 -7.00
C GLU A 35 -24.39 -3.39 -8.14
N VAL A 36 -23.86 -3.92 -9.25
CA VAL A 36 -23.42 -3.11 -10.39
C VAL A 36 -24.49 -2.94 -11.48
N GLY A 37 -25.73 -3.36 -11.19
CA GLY A 37 -26.88 -3.20 -12.10
C GLY A 37 -26.82 -4.08 -13.36
N LEU A 38 -26.14 -5.22 -13.31
CA LEU A 38 -26.06 -6.20 -14.39
C LEU A 38 -27.05 -7.34 -14.14
N ARG A 39 -28.05 -7.46 -15.02
CA ARG A 39 -29.10 -8.49 -14.89
C ARG A 39 -28.64 -9.89 -15.37
N SER A 40 -27.67 -9.95 -16.29
CA SER A 40 -27.18 -11.19 -16.87
C SER A 40 -25.94 -11.69 -16.12
N SER A 41 -26.01 -12.88 -15.54
CA SER A 41 -24.86 -13.55 -14.95
C SER A 41 -23.73 -13.78 -15.96
N GLN A 42 -24.07 -14.01 -17.23
CA GLN A 42 -23.09 -14.18 -18.30
C GLN A 42 -22.27 -12.90 -18.52
N THR A 43 -22.92 -11.73 -18.48
CA THR A 43 -22.24 -10.44 -18.60
C THR A 43 -21.30 -10.21 -17.40
N VAL A 44 -21.72 -10.58 -16.20
CA VAL A 44 -20.86 -10.50 -15.00
C VAL A 44 -19.66 -11.43 -15.16
N HIS A 45 -19.87 -12.68 -15.60
CA HIS A 45 -18.77 -13.62 -15.85
C HIS A 45 -17.79 -13.10 -16.89
N HIS A 46 -18.29 -12.48 -17.98
CA HIS A 46 -17.44 -11.87 -18.99
C HIS A 46 -16.54 -10.76 -18.38
N HIS A 47 -17.11 -9.84 -17.61
CA HIS A 47 -16.33 -8.78 -16.94
C HIS A 47 -15.31 -9.35 -15.94
N LEU A 48 -15.69 -10.36 -15.16
CA LEU A 48 -14.80 -11.01 -14.19
C LEU A 48 -13.66 -11.76 -14.90
N GLY A 49 -13.95 -12.46 -16.00
CA GLY A 49 -12.93 -13.13 -16.82
C GLY A 49 -11.89 -12.15 -17.34
N ARG A 50 -12.33 -11.00 -17.86
CA ARG A 50 -11.41 -9.96 -18.33
C ARG A 50 -10.59 -9.33 -17.20
N LEU A 51 -11.21 -9.12 -16.03
CA LEU A 51 -10.48 -8.64 -14.85
C LEU A 51 -9.43 -9.65 -14.34
N GLU A 52 -9.72 -10.94 -14.48
CA GLU A 52 -8.80 -12.02 -14.13
C GLU A 52 -7.65 -12.13 -15.15
N GLU A 53 -7.95 -12.12 -16.46
CA GLU A 53 -6.97 -12.10 -17.55
C GLU A 53 -6.02 -10.90 -17.46
N GLU A 54 -6.55 -9.74 -17.12
CA GLU A 54 -5.80 -8.49 -16.98
C GLU A 54 -5.10 -8.36 -15.60
N GLY A 55 -5.27 -9.35 -14.72
CA GLY A 55 -4.60 -9.44 -13.42
C GLY A 55 -5.13 -8.50 -12.33
N TYR A 56 -6.36 -8.01 -12.43
CA TYR A 56 -7.00 -7.20 -11.37
C TYR A 56 -7.62 -8.04 -10.26
N VAL A 57 -8.04 -9.26 -10.57
CA VAL A 57 -8.58 -10.23 -9.62
C VAL A 57 -7.90 -11.57 -9.82
N ALA A 58 -7.90 -12.38 -8.77
CA ALA A 58 -7.41 -13.76 -8.80
C ALA A 58 -8.40 -14.69 -8.09
N ARG A 59 -8.40 -15.98 -8.44
CA ARG A 59 -9.16 -17.01 -7.74
C ARG A 59 -8.27 -17.79 -6.79
N VAL A 60 -8.66 -17.85 -5.53
CA VAL A 60 -7.92 -18.58 -4.48
C VAL A 60 -8.77 -19.77 -4.03
N GLY A 61 -8.35 -20.97 -4.46
CA GLY A 61 -9.06 -22.23 -4.14
C GLY A 61 -10.12 -22.64 -5.18
N ARG A 62 -10.86 -23.71 -4.86
CA ARG A 62 -11.93 -24.26 -5.71
C ARG A 62 -13.30 -23.87 -5.15
N GLY A 63 -14.18 -23.25 -5.97
CA GLY A 63 -15.56 -22.94 -5.58
C GLY A 63 -16.07 -21.58 -6.05
N ALA A 64 -17.31 -21.26 -5.68
CA ALA A 64 -18.03 -20.09 -6.17
C ALA A 64 -17.62 -18.75 -5.49
N ARG A 65 -16.95 -18.78 -4.35
CA ARG A 65 -16.60 -17.59 -3.54
C ARG A 65 -15.08 -17.49 -3.33
N THR A 66 -14.33 -17.60 -4.43
CA THR A 66 -12.85 -17.65 -4.40
C THR A 66 -12.20 -16.38 -4.95
N LEU A 67 -13.00 -15.43 -5.42
CA LEU A 67 -12.51 -14.23 -6.06
C LEU A 67 -11.88 -13.27 -5.05
N ARG A 68 -10.65 -12.84 -5.31
CA ARG A 68 -9.89 -11.88 -4.51
C ARG A 68 -9.34 -10.77 -5.40
N LEU A 69 -9.24 -9.57 -4.87
CA LEU A 69 -8.51 -8.48 -5.54
C LEU A 69 -7.00 -8.74 -5.44
N THR A 70 -6.29 -8.45 -6.51
CA THR A 70 -4.83 -8.33 -6.52
C THR A 70 -4.42 -6.92 -6.10
N GLY A 71 -3.12 -6.64 -5.91
CA GLY A 71 -2.63 -5.26 -5.69
C GLY A 71 -3.14 -4.30 -6.77
N LYS A 72 -3.02 -4.70 -8.05
CA LYS A 72 -3.53 -3.95 -9.20
C LYS A 72 -5.06 -3.73 -9.14
N GLY A 73 -5.81 -4.70 -8.62
CA GLY A 73 -7.26 -4.59 -8.42
C GLY A 73 -7.63 -3.59 -7.32
N TRP A 74 -6.89 -3.56 -6.23
CA TRP A 74 -7.07 -2.58 -5.18
C TRP A 74 -6.81 -1.16 -5.67
N GLU A 75 -5.73 -0.92 -6.39
CA GLU A 75 -5.39 0.36 -7.01
C GLU A 75 -6.48 0.84 -7.96
N ALA A 76 -6.92 -0.03 -8.88
CA ALA A 76 -7.98 0.30 -9.84
C ALA A 76 -9.35 0.56 -9.18
N ALA A 77 -9.59 0.01 -7.98
CA ALA A 77 -10.76 0.32 -7.16
C ALA A 77 -10.65 1.68 -6.44
N GLY A 78 -9.53 2.39 -6.54
CA GLY A 78 -9.23 3.62 -5.83
C GLY A 78 -8.71 3.38 -4.41
N HIS A 79 -8.10 2.22 -4.17
CA HIS A 79 -7.48 1.87 -2.90
C HIS A 79 -5.98 1.68 -3.10
N VAL A 80 -5.20 2.07 -2.10
CA VAL A 80 -3.78 1.76 -2.05
C VAL A 80 -3.60 0.43 -1.34
N ALA A 81 -2.89 -0.48 -2.00
CA ALA A 81 -2.52 -1.74 -1.38
C ALA A 81 -1.39 -1.51 -0.37
N LEU A 82 -1.48 -2.14 0.78
CA LEU A 82 -0.38 -2.19 1.74
C LEU A 82 0.70 -3.11 1.18
N LEU A 83 1.83 -2.54 0.74
CA LEU A 83 2.91 -3.29 0.08
C LEU A 83 3.85 -4.00 1.05
N GLY A 84 3.84 -3.64 2.33
CA GLY A 84 4.69 -4.26 3.32
C GLY A 84 4.66 -3.56 4.67
N ARG A 85 5.36 -4.15 5.63
CA ARG A 85 5.66 -3.55 6.93
C ARG A 85 7.13 -3.20 6.98
N ILE A 86 7.44 -1.98 7.36
CA ILE A 86 8.82 -1.56 7.61
C ILE A 86 9.05 -1.59 9.10
N ALA A 87 9.97 -2.42 9.56
CA ALA A 87 10.48 -2.36 10.91
C ALA A 87 11.67 -1.41 10.96
N ALA A 88 11.78 -0.59 12.00
CA ALA A 88 13.03 0.10 12.27
C ALA A 88 14.10 -0.95 12.59
N GLY A 89 15.02 -1.17 11.64
CA GLY A 89 16.16 -2.07 11.81
C GLY A 89 15.91 -3.55 11.46
N ARG A 90 14.85 -3.89 10.75
CA ARG A 90 14.62 -5.25 10.19
C ARG A 90 14.03 -5.15 8.79
N GLY A 91 14.40 -6.09 7.92
CA GLY A 91 13.99 -6.13 6.52
C GLY A 91 12.49 -6.09 6.25
N LEU A 92 12.13 -5.88 5.03
CA LEU A 92 10.77 -5.80 4.53
C LEU A 92 10.09 -7.16 4.69
N GLU A 93 9.25 -7.32 5.71
CA GLU A 93 8.31 -8.43 5.71
C GLU A 93 7.21 -8.11 4.71
N ALA A 94 7.25 -8.77 3.56
CA ALA A 94 6.16 -8.76 2.61
C ALA A 94 4.92 -9.32 3.30
N VAL A 95 4.01 -8.45 3.71
CA VAL A 95 2.69 -8.86 4.19
C VAL A 95 1.90 -9.25 2.96
N ALA A 96 1.50 -10.50 2.88
CA ALA A 96 0.59 -10.96 1.85
C ALA A 96 -0.64 -10.04 1.83
N PHE A 97 -0.99 -9.56 0.64
CA PHE A 97 -2.11 -8.68 0.40
C PHE A 97 -3.42 -9.32 0.90
N GLY A 98 -3.80 -9.00 2.14
CA GLY A 98 -5.08 -9.40 2.69
C GLY A 98 -5.64 -8.27 3.49
N ASP A 99 -6.67 -7.94 3.80
CA ASP A 99 -7.46 -7.16 4.76
C ASP A 99 -7.06 -5.70 5.04
N ASP A 100 -5.85 -5.24 4.78
CA ASP A 100 -5.36 -3.89 5.13
C ASP A 100 -5.26 -2.95 3.91
N ALA A 101 -6.22 -2.96 2.99
CA ALA A 101 -6.31 -1.92 1.96
C ALA A 101 -7.14 -0.74 2.47
N TYR A 102 -6.56 0.45 2.39
CA TYR A 102 -7.22 1.67 2.81
C TYR A 102 -7.72 2.45 1.60
N SER A 103 -8.94 2.97 1.71
CA SER A 103 -9.47 3.92 0.75
C SER A 103 -8.85 5.28 1.04
N LEU A 104 -7.89 5.65 0.23
CA LEU A 104 -7.43 7.03 0.19
C LEU A 104 -8.24 7.79 -0.86
N ALA A 105 -8.43 9.08 -0.63
CA ALA A 105 -9.02 9.91 -1.66
C ALA A 105 -8.21 9.78 -2.96
N ALA A 106 -8.89 9.73 -4.10
CA ALA A 106 -8.23 9.58 -5.41
C ALA A 106 -7.15 10.66 -5.65
N GLU A 107 -7.30 11.82 -5.01
CA GLU A 107 -6.32 12.92 -5.03
C GLU A 107 -4.99 12.57 -4.37
N LEU A 108 -4.99 11.72 -3.33
CA LEU A 108 -3.76 11.24 -2.69
C LEU A 108 -3.03 10.22 -3.56
N LEU A 109 -3.75 9.54 -4.45
CA LEU A 109 -3.23 8.51 -5.34
C LEU A 109 -2.80 9.06 -6.69
N ALA A 110 -3.45 10.15 -7.15
CA ALA A 110 -3.08 10.81 -8.39
C ALA A 110 -1.71 11.46 -8.19
N ALA A 111 -0.66 10.81 -8.63
CA ALA A 111 0.67 11.39 -8.69
C ALA A 111 0.63 12.59 -9.63
N ARG A 112 0.66 13.83 -9.11
CA ARG A 112 0.78 15.04 -9.91
C ARG A 112 2.03 15.06 -10.79
N SER A 113 3.01 14.22 -10.46
CA SER A 113 4.30 14.07 -11.12
C SER A 113 4.36 12.92 -12.13
N GLY A 114 3.32 12.12 -12.29
CA GLY A 114 3.36 10.87 -13.08
C GLY A 114 4.18 9.75 -12.42
N ARG A 115 4.69 9.94 -11.20
CA ARG A 115 5.43 8.94 -10.42
C ARG A 115 4.48 7.99 -9.72
N GLN A 116 4.88 6.74 -9.55
CA GLN A 116 4.09 5.76 -8.82
C GLN A 116 4.09 6.07 -7.32
N ARG A 117 3.00 5.70 -6.66
CA ARG A 117 2.87 5.79 -5.21
C ARG A 117 2.47 4.44 -4.63
N TYR A 118 2.97 4.17 -3.44
CA TYR A 118 2.66 2.96 -2.71
C TYR A 118 2.48 3.25 -1.21
N LEU A 119 1.90 2.31 -0.48
CA LEU A 119 1.61 2.44 0.92
C LEU A 119 2.48 1.50 1.74
N LEU A 120 3.05 2.01 2.82
CA LEU A 120 3.83 1.24 3.78
C LEU A 120 3.29 1.46 5.19
N ARG A 121 3.29 0.40 6.00
CA ARG A 121 3.00 0.51 7.42
C ARG A 121 4.30 0.66 8.20
N VAL A 122 4.35 1.66 9.08
CA VAL A 122 5.47 1.89 9.99
C VAL A 122 5.46 0.84 11.10
N VAL A 123 6.65 0.31 11.39
CA VAL A 123 6.92 -0.49 12.59
C VAL A 123 8.10 0.15 13.31
N GLY A 124 7.90 0.55 14.57
CA GLY A 124 8.91 1.19 15.38
C GLY A 124 8.72 2.69 15.61
N GLN A 125 9.65 3.31 16.33
CA GLN A 125 9.50 4.66 16.85
C GLN A 125 10.62 5.62 16.43
N SER A 126 11.43 5.25 15.44
CA SER A 126 12.61 6.05 15.05
C SER A 126 12.29 7.41 14.43
N MET A 127 11.01 7.66 14.09
CA MET A 127 10.56 8.87 13.39
C MET A 127 9.46 9.64 14.13
N VAL A 128 9.30 9.42 15.44
CA VAL A 128 8.23 10.05 16.25
C VAL A 128 8.34 11.58 16.29
N GLY A 129 9.54 12.13 16.24
CA GLY A 129 9.76 13.58 16.16
C GLY A 129 9.27 14.20 14.85
N ALA A 130 9.16 13.40 13.80
CA ALA A 130 8.52 13.77 12.53
C ALA A 130 7.01 13.43 12.51
N ARG A 131 6.41 13.10 13.66
CA ARG A 131 5.01 12.65 13.79
C ARG A 131 4.70 11.41 12.95
N ILE A 132 5.66 10.51 12.87
CA ILE A 132 5.49 9.20 12.24
C ILE A 132 5.63 8.17 13.36
N GLU A 133 4.53 7.50 13.70
CA GLU A 133 4.42 6.60 14.84
C GLU A 133 4.24 5.15 14.39
N ASP A 134 4.45 4.23 15.31
CA ASP A 134 4.20 2.80 15.07
C ASP A 134 2.74 2.56 14.65
N GLY A 135 2.56 1.80 13.57
CA GLY A 135 1.26 1.50 12.98
C GLY A 135 0.77 2.51 11.95
N ASP A 136 1.40 3.67 11.80
CA ASP A 136 1.05 4.66 10.78
C ASP A 136 1.22 4.11 9.37
N LEU A 137 0.50 4.73 8.43
CA LEU A 137 0.59 4.41 7.02
C LEU A 137 1.28 5.56 6.29
N LEU A 138 2.36 5.24 5.60
CA LEU A 138 3.10 6.18 4.77
C LEU A 138 2.66 6.03 3.32
N VAL A 139 2.27 7.15 2.71
CA VAL A 139 2.18 7.24 1.25
C VAL A 139 3.55 7.65 0.75
N VAL A 140 4.18 6.76 0.00
CA VAL A 140 5.52 6.94 -0.56
C VAL A 140 5.39 7.15 -2.06
N GLU A 141 6.02 8.18 -2.57
CA GLU A 141 6.15 8.46 -4.00
C GLU A 141 7.52 7.99 -4.46
N GLU A 142 7.58 7.18 -5.53
CA GLU A 142 8.85 6.75 -6.13
C GLU A 142 9.70 7.97 -6.49
N ASP A 143 10.88 8.06 -5.91
CA ASP A 143 11.83 9.12 -6.14
C ASP A 143 13.24 8.58 -5.79
N GLU A 144 14.04 8.36 -6.78
CA GLU A 144 15.41 7.84 -6.60
C GLU A 144 16.38 8.94 -6.13
N ALA A 145 16.04 10.20 -6.35
CA ALA A 145 16.89 11.35 -6.01
C ALA A 145 16.11 12.46 -5.29
N PRO A 146 15.46 12.16 -4.13
CA PRO A 146 14.74 13.18 -3.37
C PRO A 146 15.70 14.23 -2.81
N ALA A 147 15.18 15.44 -2.55
CA ALA A 147 15.96 16.51 -1.96
C ALA A 147 16.48 16.16 -0.56
N ASP A 148 17.59 16.77 -0.15
CA ASP A 148 18.10 16.66 1.21
C ASP A 148 17.06 17.17 2.22
N GLY A 149 17.00 16.51 3.35
CA GLY A 149 15.99 16.74 4.38
C GLY A 149 14.65 16.02 4.14
N ALA A 150 14.46 15.38 2.97
CA ALA A 150 13.27 14.57 2.74
C ALA A 150 13.22 13.34 3.66
N VAL A 151 12.04 12.95 4.08
CA VAL A 151 11.83 11.64 4.73
C VAL A 151 11.71 10.61 3.62
N VAL A 152 12.58 9.62 3.65
CA VAL A 152 12.70 8.61 2.59
C VAL A 152 12.50 7.20 3.13
N VAL A 153 12.13 6.32 2.22
CA VAL A 153 12.23 4.87 2.38
C VAL A 153 13.50 4.43 1.67
N ALA A 154 14.39 3.76 2.36
CA ALA A 154 15.66 3.32 1.83
C ALA A 154 15.95 1.85 2.17
N LEU A 155 16.60 1.16 1.22
CA LEU A 155 17.18 -0.16 1.40
C LEU A 155 18.66 0.01 1.72
N LEU A 156 19.16 -0.74 2.68
CA LEU A 156 20.54 -0.80 3.11
C LEU A 156 21.08 -2.22 2.91
N GLY A 157 22.42 -2.35 2.84
CA GLY A 157 23.08 -3.65 2.81
C GLY A 157 22.67 -4.54 1.63
N GLY A 158 22.50 -3.96 0.44
CA GLY A 158 22.09 -4.72 -0.75
C GLY A 158 20.62 -5.14 -0.77
N GLY A 159 19.78 -4.56 0.11
CA GLY A 159 18.34 -4.81 0.13
C GLY A 159 17.85 -5.62 1.32
N ASP A 160 18.74 -5.99 2.25
CA ASP A 160 18.38 -6.80 3.41
C ASP A 160 17.68 -6.01 4.52
N GLU A 161 17.89 -4.69 4.56
CA GLU A 161 17.29 -3.82 5.57
C GLU A 161 16.54 -2.63 4.93
N VAL A 162 15.30 -2.44 5.35
CA VAL A 162 14.47 -1.29 4.95
C VAL A 162 14.32 -0.33 6.11
N THR A 163 14.51 0.94 5.86
CA THR A 163 14.40 1.97 6.89
C THR A 163 13.65 3.20 6.40
N VAL A 164 13.05 3.95 7.35
CA VAL A 164 12.47 5.27 7.12
C VAL A 164 13.29 6.28 7.93
N LYS A 165 13.91 7.22 7.26
CA LYS A 165 14.78 8.22 7.88
C LYS A 165 14.74 9.53 7.09
N ARG A 166 15.30 10.58 7.66
CA ARG A 166 15.57 11.81 6.93
C ARG A 166 16.92 11.71 6.24
N LEU A 167 16.93 11.95 4.93
CA LEU A 167 18.09 11.81 4.07
C LEU A 167 18.90 13.09 4.01
N PHE A 168 20.22 12.97 4.10
CA PHE A 168 21.20 14.04 3.79
C PHE A 168 22.37 13.45 3.02
N ARG A 169 22.78 14.11 1.94
CA ARG A 169 23.94 13.70 1.13
C ARG A 169 25.17 14.50 1.56
N GLU A 170 26.26 13.79 1.83
CA GLU A 170 27.53 14.36 2.28
C GLU A 170 28.69 13.82 1.41
N GLY A 171 28.79 14.36 0.19
CA GLY A 171 29.78 13.87 -0.79
C GLY A 171 29.49 12.45 -1.24
N GLU A 172 30.44 11.53 -0.95
CA GLU A 172 30.31 10.09 -1.28
C GLU A 172 29.53 9.29 -0.22
N THR A 173 29.09 9.93 0.85
CA THR A 173 28.30 9.30 1.93
C THR A 173 26.90 9.86 1.99
N VAL A 174 26.00 9.04 2.54
CA VAL A 174 24.62 9.42 2.87
C VAL A 174 24.43 9.25 4.36
N ARG A 175 23.91 10.29 4.97
CA ARG A 175 23.49 10.28 6.35
C ARG A 175 21.97 10.14 6.43
N LEU A 176 21.53 9.10 7.11
CA LEU A 176 20.14 8.82 7.41
C LEU A 176 19.86 9.15 8.87
N ARG A 177 19.14 10.24 9.10
CA ARG A 177 18.86 10.74 10.44
C ARG A 177 17.50 10.29 10.93
N PRO A 178 17.41 9.63 12.09
CA PRO A 178 16.15 9.41 12.80
C PRO A 178 15.59 10.73 13.32
N GLU A 179 14.30 10.79 13.52
CA GLU A 179 13.61 11.88 14.24
C GLU A 179 13.18 11.36 15.63
N ASN A 180 14.13 10.74 16.33
CA ASN A 180 14.00 10.27 17.71
C ASN A 180 15.39 10.22 18.34
N GLY A 181 15.61 10.96 19.43
CA GLY A 181 16.92 11.06 20.09
C GLY A 181 17.45 9.76 20.71
N GLU A 182 16.62 8.71 20.81
CA GLU A 182 17.03 7.39 21.29
C GLU A 182 17.68 6.53 20.18
N HIS A 183 17.60 6.97 18.93
CA HIS A 183 18.13 6.26 17.78
C HIS A 183 19.35 6.97 17.21
N GLN A 184 20.34 6.19 16.78
CA GLN A 184 21.55 6.73 16.17
C GLN A 184 21.36 7.03 14.69
N GLU A 185 22.09 8.03 14.19
CA GLU A 185 22.23 8.29 12.75
C GLU A 185 22.97 7.16 12.09
N ILE A 186 22.58 6.86 10.83
CA ILE A 186 23.23 5.85 10.00
C ILE A 186 24.01 6.57 8.92
N LEU A 187 25.31 6.33 8.87
CA LEU A 187 26.20 6.83 7.81
C LEU A 187 26.61 5.65 6.93
N VAL A 188 26.31 5.72 5.66
CA VAL A 188 26.63 4.67 4.68
C VAL A 188 27.22 5.29 3.41
N PRO A 189 28.09 4.57 2.68
CA PRO A 189 28.48 4.93 1.33
C PRO A 189 27.24 5.09 0.42
N ALA A 190 27.26 6.06 -0.48
CA ALA A 190 26.11 6.31 -1.38
C ALA A 190 25.78 5.10 -2.27
N GLU A 191 26.75 4.23 -2.52
CA GLU A 191 26.59 2.99 -3.30
C GLU A 191 25.91 1.84 -2.52
N GLU A 192 25.89 1.92 -1.19
CA GLU A 192 25.28 0.90 -0.31
C GLU A 192 23.82 1.22 0.06
N ILE A 193 23.29 2.33 -0.41
CA ILE A 193 21.90 2.74 -0.18
C ILE A 193 21.12 2.79 -1.50
N GLN A 194 19.91 2.24 -1.47
CA GLN A 194 18.94 2.40 -2.55
C GLN A 194 17.70 3.11 -2.02
N VAL A 195 17.49 4.35 -2.46
CA VAL A 195 16.28 5.11 -2.12
C VAL A 195 15.12 4.57 -2.95
N GLN A 196 14.07 4.13 -2.27
CA GLN A 196 12.86 3.59 -2.90
C GLN A 196 11.81 4.67 -3.18
N GLY A 197 11.88 5.78 -2.45
CA GLY A 197 10.97 6.90 -2.60
C GLY A 197 10.96 7.82 -1.40
N ARG A 198 10.22 8.91 -1.54
CA ARG A 198 10.01 9.89 -0.48
C ARG A 198 8.62 9.78 0.11
N VAL A 199 8.50 9.98 1.42
CA VAL A 199 7.21 10.06 2.10
C VAL A 199 6.53 11.37 1.72
N VAL A 200 5.33 11.29 1.16
CA VAL A 200 4.53 12.45 0.75
C VAL A 200 3.35 12.71 1.68
N TYR A 201 2.81 11.67 2.33
CA TYR A 201 1.77 11.80 3.35
C TYR A 201 1.97 10.76 4.44
N VAL A 202 1.51 11.10 5.64
CA VAL A 202 1.39 10.19 6.79
C VAL A 202 -0.10 10.10 7.12
N VAL A 203 -0.61 8.88 7.17
CA VAL A 203 -1.99 8.62 7.55
C VAL A 203 -1.96 7.92 8.91
N HIS A 204 -2.60 8.53 9.90
CA HIS A 204 -2.75 7.96 11.23
C HIS A 204 -4.05 7.16 11.28
N PRO A 205 -4.01 5.82 11.26
CA PRO A 205 -5.22 5.02 11.40
C PRO A 205 -5.80 5.22 12.81
N PRO A 206 -7.13 5.15 12.96
CA PRO A 206 -7.74 5.24 14.28
C PRO A 206 -7.16 4.14 15.18
N ARG A 207 -6.60 4.52 16.31
CA ARG A 207 -6.10 3.56 17.30
C ARG A 207 -7.30 2.79 17.83
N ARG A 208 -7.31 1.48 17.68
CA ARG A 208 -8.26 0.63 18.40
C ARG A 208 -7.97 0.86 19.89
N GLY A 209 -8.90 1.48 20.59
CA GLY A 209 -8.86 1.53 22.05
C GLY A 209 -8.75 0.12 22.61
N PRO A 210 -8.21 -0.05 23.82
CA PRO A 210 -8.20 -1.36 24.45
C PRO A 210 -9.61 -1.92 24.39
N SER A 211 -9.74 -3.13 23.84
CA SER A 211 -11.01 -3.88 23.83
C SER A 211 -11.46 -3.94 25.28
N GLY A 212 -12.51 -3.21 25.64
CA GLY A 212 -13.12 -3.35 26.93
C GLY A 212 -13.64 -4.78 27.03
N ASP A 213 -12.93 -5.60 27.81
CA ASP A 213 -13.46 -6.86 28.28
C ASP A 213 -14.75 -6.51 29.05
N GLY A 214 -15.86 -6.68 28.37
CA GLY A 214 -17.18 -6.63 28.98
C GLY A 214 -17.35 -7.87 29.84
N SER A 215 -17.46 -7.63 31.13
CA SER A 215 -17.92 -8.59 32.14
C SER A 215 -19.29 -9.13 31.81
#